data_e001464f5897afd70e48fe4ffbfdafce
#
_entry.id   e001464f5897afd70e48fe4ffbfdafce
#
_cell.length_a   1.000
_cell.length_b   1.000
_cell.length_c   1.000
_cell.angle_alpha   90.00
_cell.angle_beta   90.00
_cell.angle_gamma   90.00
#
_symmetry.space_group_name_H-M   'P 1'
#
loop_
_entity.id
_entity.type
_entity.pdbx_description
1 polymer ?
#
loop_
_entity_poly.entity_id
_entity_poly.type
_entity_poly.pdbx_seq_one_letter_code
_entity_poly.pdbx_strand_id
1 'polypeptide(L)'
;MSRAFVNEDAGSAPERYPLPPRADPGYPLAAARALLRGADQGDTPGAEAATGYYWGDPTLRGEVTQILGEARESGDERLEQLAERFLRRISGRGRA
;
A
#
# COMPACT_ATOMS: atom_id res chain seq x y z
N MET A 1 -4.93 7.97 31.93
CA MET A 1 -4.95 7.98 31.31
C MET A 1 -4.79 7.60 30.71
N SER A 2 -4.87 7.58 30.77
CA SER A 2 -4.71 7.30 29.95
C SER A 2 -4.63 6.90 29.37
N ARG A 3 -4.70 6.86 29.37
CA ARG A 3 -4.72 6.56 28.62
C ARG A 3 -4.49 6.17 27.82
N ALA A 4 -4.54 6.12 27.93
CA ALA A 4 -4.38 5.96 26.98
C ALA A 4 -4.06 5.43 26.56
N PHE A 5 -4.07 5.41 26.70
CA PHE A 5 -3.72 4.99 25.91
C PHE A 5 -3.75 4.52 25.27
N VAL A 6 -3.95 4.26 25.48
CA VAL A 6 -4.17 4.06 24.70
C VAL A 6 -4.06 3.76 23.89
N ASN A 7 -4.04 3.74 23.81
CA ASN A 7 -4.08 3.62 22.85
C ASN A 7 -3.63 3.22 22.30
N GLU A 8 -3.60 3.32 22.29
CA GLU A 8 -3.20 3.08 21.85
C GLU A 8 -2.64 2.51 21.14
N ASP A 9 -2.31 2.19 21.13
CA ASP A 9 -1.72 1.42 20.31
C ASP A 9 -2.41 0.84 19.27
N ALA A 10 -3.31 0.37 19.46
CA ALA A 10 -4.19 -0.07 18.42
C ALA A 10 -4.36 0.97 17.37
N GLY A 11 -4.31 2.16 17.75
CA GLY A 11 -4.46 3.26 16.83
C GLY A 11 -3.25 3.49 15.93
N SER A 12 -2.11 2.88 16.24
CA SER A 12 -0.90 3.19 15.50
C SER A 12 -0.95 2.71 14.05
N ALA A 13 -1.62 1.58 13.78
CA ALA A 13 -1.68 1.05 12.42
C ALA A 13 -2.40 1.99 11.47
N PRO A 14 -3.60 2.50 11.78
CA PRO A 14 -4.25 3.47 10.91
C PRO A 14 -3.47 4.75 10.75
N GLU A 15 -2.75 5.17 11.79
CA GLU A 15 -1.96 6.39 11.70
C GLU A 15 -0.75 6.22 10.81
N ARG A 16 -0.19 5.01 10.80
CA ARG A 16 0.97 4.72 9.98
C ARG A 16 0.63 4.77 8.49
N TYR A 17 -0.58 4.40 8.15
CA TYR A 17 -1.03 4.36 6.76
C TYR A 17 -2.30 5.18 6.64
N PRO A 18 -2.17 6.50 6.48
CA PRO A 18 -3.36 7.36 6.37
C PRO A 18 -4.16 7.00 5.12
N LEU A 19 -5.44 6.72 5.33
CA LEU A 19 -6.32 6.26 4.26
C LEU A 19 -7.63 7.05 4.33
N PRO A 20 -8.24 7.37 3.18
CA PRO A 20 -9.57 7.95 3.18
C PRO A 20 -10.61 6.90 3.56
N PRO A 21 -11.88 7.29 3.72
CA PRO A 21 -12.93 6.30 3.94
C PRO A 21 -12.99 5.30 2.79
N ARG A 22 -13.38 4.08 3.10
CA ARG A 22 -13.41 3.02 2.10
C ARG A 22 -14.29 3.33 0.90
N ALA A 23 -15.35 4.11 1.10
CA ALA A 23 -16.25 4.47 0.01
C ALA A 23 -15.69 5.57 -0.88
N ASP A 24 -14.59 6.19 -0.49
CA ASP A 24 -13.97 7.25 -1.29
C ASP A 24 -13.42 6.66 -2.58
N PRO A 25 -13.72 7.28 -3.75
CA PRO A 25 -13.18 6.77 -5.02
C PRO A 25 -11.66 6.72 -5.06
N GLY A 26 -10.97 7.51 -4.25
CA GLY A 26 -9.52 7.50 -4.18
C GLY A 26 -8.94 6.43 -3.26
N TYR A 27 -9.80 5.62 -2.62
CA TYR A 27 -9.31 4.63 -1.68
C TYR A 27 -8.36 3.62 -2.32
N PRO A 28 -8.67 3.04 -3.50
CA PRO A 28 -7.74 2.05 -4.08
C PRO A 28 -6.35 2.61 -4.35
N LEU A 29 -6.25 3.84 -4.82
CA LEU A 29 -4.94 4.44 -5.06
C LEU A 29 -4.20 4.68 -3.75
N ALA A 30 -4.91 5.18 -2.73
CA ALA A 30 -4.30 5.39 -1.42
C ALA A 30 -3.84 4.06 -0.81
N ALA A 31 -4.63 3.00 -1.00
CA ALA A 31 -4.27 1.67 -0.51
C ALA A 31 -3.04 1.14 -1.22
N ALA A 32 -2.96 1.34 -2.54
CA ALA A 32 -1.78 0.91 -3.30
C ALA A 32 -0.53 1.62 -2.78
N ARG A 33 -0.62 2.92 -2.55
CA ARG A 33 0.52 3.66 -2.01
C ARG A 33 0.92 3.14 -0.64
N ALA A 34 -0.07 2.81 0.20
CA ALA A 34 0.21 2.27 1.54
C ALA A 34 0.92 0.93 1.46
N LEU A 35 0.50 0.05 0.54
CA LEU A 35 1.15 -1.24 0.38
C LEU A 35 2.61 -1.08 -0.05
N LEU A 36 2.87 -0.17 -0.98
CA LEU A 36 4.24 0.07 -1.42
C LEU A 36 5.08 0.66 -0.29
N ARG A 37 4.51 1.59 0.48
CA ARG A 37 5.20 2.13 1.65
C ARG A 37 5.48 1.05 2.68
N GLY A 38 4.51 0.17 2.92
CA GLY A 38 4.71 -0.93 3.87
C GLY A 38 5.86 -1.83 3.46
N ALA A 39 5.93 -2.16 2.17
CA ALA A 39 7.04 -2.98 1.68
C ALA A 39 8.37 -2.26 1.87
N ASP A 40 8.40 -0.95 1.62
CA ASP A 40 9.62 -0.17 1.78
C ASP A 40 10.10 -0.15 3.23
N GLN A 41 9.16 -0.21 4.17
CA GLN A 41 9.47 -0.16 5.60
C GLN A 41 9.58 -1.54 6.22
N GLY A 42 9.45 -2.60 5.43
CA GLY A 42 9.51 -3.95 5.96
C GLY A 42 8.25 -4.34 6.74
N ASP A 43 7.12 -3.73 6.41
CA ASP A 43 5.87 -3.95 7.16
C ASP A 43 4.71 -4.24 6.21
N THR A 44 4.93 -5.13 5.25
CA THR A 44 3.86 -5.51 4.33
C THR A 44 2.62 -6.01 5.07
N PRO A 45 2.76 -6.88 6.08
CA PRO A 45 1.55 -7.35 6.78
C PRO A 45 0.75 -6.23 7.44
N GLY A 46 1.42 -5.21 7.98
CA GLY A 46 0.72 -4.08 8.57
C GLY A 46 -0.07 -3.30 7.54
N ALA A 47 0.54 -3.08 6.36
CA ALA A 47 -0.16 -2.38 5.29
C ALA A 47 -1.32 -3.20 4.76
N GLU A 48 -1.17 -4.52 4.66
CA GLU A 48 -2.27 -5.38 4.23
C GLU A 48 -3.42 -5.32 5.22
N ALA A 49 -3.11 -5.36 6.51
CA ALA A 49 -4.16 -5.28 7.52
C ALA A 49 -4.88 -3.94 7.48
N ALA A 50 -4.13 -2.86 7.26
CA ALA A 50 -4.71 -1.51 7.25
C ALA A 50 -5.59 -1.28 6.04
N THR A 51 -5.18 -1.77 4.88
CA THR A 51 -5.86 -1.47 3.62
C THR A 51 -6.95 -2.46 3.25
N GLY A 52 -6.83 -3.70 3.71
CA GLY A 52 -7.73 -4.76 3.28
C GLY A 52 -7.36 -5.37 1.93
N TYR A 53 -6.30 -4.89 1.31
CA TYR A 53 -5.75 -5.48 0.10
C TYR A 53 -4.48 -6.24 0.47
N TYR A 54 -3.99 -7.07 -0.46
CA TYR A 54 -2.76 -7.81 -0.22
C TYR A 54 -1.72 -7.48 -1.28
N TRP A 55 -0.48 -7.81 -0.97
CA TRP A 55 0.63 -7.55 -1.89
C TRP A 55 0.44 -8.36 -3.17
N GLY A 56 0.43 -7.66 -4.29
CA GLY A 56 0.22 -8.31 -5.58
C GLY A 56 -1.24 -8.51 -5.91
N ASP A 57 -2.14 -7.79 -5.23
CA ASP A 57 -3.57 -7.88 -5.50
C ASP A 57 -3.86 -7.38 -6.92
N PRO A 58 -4.39 -8.23 -7.80
CA PRO A 58 -4.60 -7.81 -9.19
C PRO A 58 -5.64 -6.69 -9.35
N THR A 59 -6.51 -6.49 -8.37
CA THR A 59 -7.48 -5.40 -8.46
C THR A 59 -6.79 -4.03 -8.38
N LEU A 60 -5.55 -3.99 -7.92
CA LEU A 60 -4.80 -2.74 -7.83
C LEU A 60 -3.82 -2.54 -9.00
N ARG A 61 -3.91 -3.36 -10.04
CA ARG A 61 -2.99 -3.26 -11.18
C ARG A 61 -2.96 -1.86 -11.77
N GLY A 62 -4.12 -1.25 -11.99
CA GLY A 62 -4.18 0.09 -12.58
C GLY A 62 -3.56 1.14 -11.68
N GLU A 63 -3.85 1.05 -10.39
CA GLU A 63 -3.31 2.02 -9.43
C GLU A 63 -1.80 1.91 -9.32
N VAL A 64 -1.29 0.68 -9.23
CA VAL A 64 0.16 0.50 -9.13
C VAL A 64 0.86 0.90 -10.42
N THR A 65 0.24 0.66 -11.59
CA THR A 65 0.78 1.12 -12.86
C THR A 65 0.88 2.64 -12.89
N GLN A 66 -0.13 3.32 -12.36
CA GLN A 66 -0.10 4.78 -12.26
C GLN A 66 1.04 5.24 -11.38
N ILE A 67 1.21 4.60 -10.21
CA ILE A 67 2.29 4.96 -9.29
C ILE A 67 3.65 4.73 -9.94
N LEU A 68 3.79 3.64 -10.69
CA LEU A 68 5.03 3.35 -11.41
C LEU A 68 5.38 4.49 -12.37
N GLY A 69 4.39 4.98 -13.12
CA GLY A 69 4.61 6.10 -14.01
C GLY A 69 5.04 7.35 -13.28
N GLU A 70 4.40 7.64 -12.15
CA GLU A 70 4.75 8.80 -11.34
C GLU A 70 6.18 8.67 -10.79
N ALA A 71 6.55 7.48 -10.34
CA ALA A 71 7.89 7.25 -9.81
C ALA A 71 8.97 7.48 -10.87
N ARG A 72 8.70 7.03 -12.09
CA ARG A 72 9.64 7.24 -13.18
C ARG A 72 9.80 8.72 -13.52
N GLU A 73 8.70 9.45 -13.53
CA GLU A 73 8.75 10.87 -13.84
C GLU A 73 9.47 11.66 -12.77
N SER A 74 9.31 11.28 -11.51
CA SER A 74 9.93 11.98 -10.39
C SER A 74 11.34 11.50 -10.09
N GLY A 75 11.78 10.41 -10.71
CA GLY A 75 13.10 9.84 -10.45
C GLY A 75 13.18 9.08 -9.14
N ASP A 76 12.05 8.63 -8.61
CA ASP A 76 12.01 7.87 -7.36
C ASP A 76 12.28 6.39 -7.67
N GLU A 77 13.55 6.02 -7.68
CA GLU A 77 13.95 4.68 -8.09
C GLU A 77 13.47 3.61 -7.12
N ARG A 78 13.43 3.93 -5.83
CA ARG A 78 12.96 2.94 -4.85
C ARG A 78 11.50 2.62 -5.07
N LEU A 79 10.68 3.65 -5.23
CA LEU A 79 9.25 3.45 -5.48
C LEU A 79 9.03 2.73 -6.80
N GLU A 80 9.81 3.06 -7.81
CA GLU A 80 9.72 2.38 -9.10
C GLU A 80 9.96 0.88 -8.94
N GLN A 81 11.01 0.51 -8.21
CA GLN A 81 11.33 -0.90 -7.99
C GLN A 81 10.23 -1.64 -7.26
N LEU A 82 9.67 -1.00 -6.24
CA LEU A 82 8.59 -1.62 -5.47
C LEU A 82 7.34 -1.81 -6.31
N ALA A 83 6.99 -0.81 -7.12
CA ALA A 83 5.83 -0.93 -8.00
C ALA A 83 6.03 -2.04 -9.02
N GLU A 84 7.23 -2.16 -9.57
CA GLU A 84 7.54 -3.24 -10.51
C GLU A 84 7.42 -4.60 -9.85
N ARG A 85 7.88 -4.73 -8.62
CA ARG A 85 7.76 -5.99 -7.87
C ARG A 85 6.30 -6.35 -7.66
N PHE A 86 5.48 -5.36 -7.32
CA PHE A 86 4.06 -5.59 -7.12
C PHE A 86 3.43 -6.14 -8.41
N LEU A 87 3.73 -5.49 -9.53
CA LEU A 87 3.16 -5.89 -10.81
C LEU A 87 3.64 -7.28 -11.24
N ARG A 88 4.90 -7.60 -10.97
CA ARG A 88 5.41 -8.96 -11.25
C ARG A 88 4.69 -10.00 -10.41
N ARG A 89 4.36 -9.66 -9.18
CA ARG A 89 3.63 -10.58 -8.32
C ARG A 89 2.25 -10.88 -8.88
N ILE A 90 1.58 -9.86 -9.41
CA ILE A 90 0.29 -10.05 -10.06
C ILE A 90 0.44 -11.03 -11.24
N SER A 91 1.44 -10.82 -12.08
CA SER A 91 1.67 -11.66 -13.25
C SER A 91 1.95 -13.10 -12.84
N GLY A 92 2.73 -13.28 -11.77
CA GLY A 92 3.02 -14.62 -11.26
C GLY A 92 1.76 -15.34 -10.80
N ARG A 93 0.87 -14.63 -10.12
CA ARG A 93 -0.39 -15.21 -9.68
C ARG A 93 -1.25 -15.62 -10.86
N GLY A 94 -1.28 -14.76 -11.89
CA GLY A 94 -2.11 -15.03 -13.06
C GLY A 94 -1.63 -16.22 -13.87
N ARG A 95 -0.40 -16.68 -13.64
CA ARG A 95 0.14 -17.81 -14.38
C ARG A 95 -0.14 -19.13 -13.69
N ALA A 96 -0.57 -19.06 -12.45
CA ALA A 96 -0.88 -20.28 -11.73
C ALA A 96 -2.05 -21.01 -12.35
#